data_bad1b3567e87f359f345a40b15c2c801
#
_entry.id   bad1b3567e87f359f345a40b15c2c801
#
_cell.length_a   1.000
_cell.length_b   1.000
_cell.length_c   1.000
_cell.angle_alpha   90.00
_cell.angle_beta   90.00
_cell.angle_gamma   90.00
#
_symmetry.space_group_name_H-M   'P 1'
#
loop_
_entity.id
_entity.type
_entity.pdbx_description
1 polymer ?
#
loop_
_entity_poly.entity_id
_entity_poly.type
_entity_poly.pdbx_seq_one_letter_code
_entity_poly.pdbx_strand_id
1 'polypeptide(L)'
;MDIRYSCNQRDFKRYTTEEVRNEFLITDLYKADEMVAVYSHVDRMVTLGCMPVNEVVSIDKGIDIWANFGTHYFLERREIGIFNIGDGAGTITADGVAYHLGYKDCLYITQGTKEVTFASDDAAKPAKFYMVSAPAHCRYETKLITLADAAKRPLGTLETCNKRTINQFIHPSVLKTCQLSMGMTALEPGSNWNTMPSHTHERRMEIYTYFEIPEGQAVFHMCGEPTETRHVVMHNYDCLLYTSPSPRDGATSR
;
A
#
# COMPACT_ATOMS: atom_id res chain seq x y z
N MET A 1 -9.68 14.43 -1.13
CA MET A 1 -9.63 12.93 -1.21
C MET A 1 -10.38 12.49 -2.44
N ASP A 2 -9.80 11.62 -3.27
CA ASP A 2 -10.47 10.95 -4.39
C ASP A 2 -11.29 9.76 -3.88
N ILE A 3 -12.50 9.53 -4.43
CA ILE A 3 -13.38 8.44 -3.99
C ILE A 3 -13.66 7.54 -5.18
N ARG A 4 -13.31 6.25 -5.04
CA ARG A 4 -13.51 5.24 -6.07
C ARG A 4 -14.54 4.20 -5.61
N TYR A 5 -15.55 4.01 -6.43
CA TYR A 5 -16.62 3.05 -6.18
C TYR A 5 -16.20 1.65 -6.63
N SER A 6 -16.81 0.63 -6.04
CA SER A 6 -16.59 -0.74 -6.50
C SER A 6 -17.29 -0.95 -7.84
N CYS A 7 -16.59 -1.51 -8.81
CA CYS A 7 -17.20 -1.92 -10.06
C CYS A 7 -17.73 -3.37 -9.97
N ASN A 8 -18.74 -3.67 -10.77
CA ASN A 8 -19.18 -5.06 -10.92
C ASN A 8 -18.19 -5.83 -11.82
N GLN A 9 -17.90 -7.09 -11.48
CA GLN A 9 -16.98 -7.93 -12.27
C GLN A 9 -17.38 -8.06 -13.74
N ARG A 10 -18.67 -8.10 -14.04
CA ARG A 10 -19.16 -8.17 -15.43
C ARG A 10 -18.84 -6.89 -16.20
N ASP A 11 -18.87 -5.75 -15.54
CA ASP A 11 -18.53 -4.47 -16.14
C ASP A 11 -17.03 -4.36 -16.35
N PHE A 12 -16.21 -4.79 -15.36
CA PHE A 12 -14.75 -4.85 -15.49
C PHE A 12 -14.29 -5.62 -16.74
N LYS A 13 -14.96 -6.71 -17.10
CA LYS A 13 -14.65 -7.48 -18.31
C LYS A 13 -14.84 -6.69 -19.62
N ARG A 14 -15.58 -5.59 -19.58
CA ARG A 14 -15.88 -4.72 -20.73
C ARG A 14 -15.12 -3.40 -20.74
N TYR A 15 -14.44 -3.07 -19.64
CA TYR A 15 -13.71 -1.81 -19.52
C TYR A 15 -12.63 -1.69 -20.59
N THR A 16 -12.52 -0.50 -21.15
CA THR A 16 -11.38 -0.11 -21.96
C THR A 16 -10.13 0.01 -21.07
N THR A 17 -8.96 0.10 -21.67
CA THR A 17 -7.71 0.35 -20.91
C THR A 17 -7.78 1.65 -20.13
N GLU A 18 -8.40 2.68 -20.69
CA GLU A 18 -8.58 3.97 -20.03
C GLU A 18 -9.49 3.85 -18.81
N GLU A 19 -10.63 3.17 -18.92
CA GLU A 19 -11.53 2.92 -17.80
C GLU A 19 -10.84 2.12 -16.69
N VAL A 20 -10.09 1.07 -17.02
CA VAL A 20 -9.31 0.31 -16.03
C VAL A 20 -8.30 1.20 -15.31
N ARG A 21 -7.60 2.08 -16.02
CA ARG A 21 -6.65 3.02 -15.41
C ARG A 21 -7.34 4.03 -14.51
N ASN A 22 -8.46 4.59 -14.95
CA ASN A 22 -9.21 5.60 -14.18
C ASN A 22 -9.80 5.02 -12.90
N GLU A 23 -10.30 3.79 -12.95
CA GLU A 23 -10.92 3.14 -11.79
C GLU A 23 -9.89 2.61 -10.78
N PHE A 24 -8.76 2.08 -11.24
CA PHE A 24 -7.85 1.34 -10.37
C PHE A 24 -6.46 1.93 -10.20
N LEU A 25 -5.94 2.70 -11.16
CA LEU A 25 -4.58 3.22 -11.11
C LEU A 25 -4.50 4.57 -10.41
N ILE A 26 -3.50 4.73 -9.56
CA ILE A 26 -3.13 5.99 -8.91
C ILE A 26 -1.70 6.30 -9.34
N THR A 27 -1.48 7.43 -10.04
CA THR A 27 -0.18 7.82 -10.60
C THR A 27 0.52 8.95 -9.84
N ASP A 28 -0.22 9.71 -9.03
CA ASP A 28 0.27 10.97 -8.43
C ASP A 28 0.15 10.96 -6.89
N LEU A 29 0.71 9.94 -6.24
CA LEU A 29 0.66 9.82 -4.78
C LEU A 29 1.57 10.82 -4.04
N TYR A 30 2.63 11.32 -4.69
CA TYR A 30 3.65 12.12 -4.03
C TYR A 30 3.73 13.53 -4.61
N LYS A 31 3.05 14.45 -3.94
CA LYS A 31 3.15 15.89 -4.17
C LYS A 31 3.78 16.54 -2.96
N ALA A 32 4.65 17.52 -3.19
CA ALA A 32 5.35 18.20 -2.12
C ALA A 32 4.36 18.82 -1.12
N ASP A 33 4.53 18.48 0.15
CA ASP A 33 3.76 19.01 1.28
C ASP A 33 2.24 18.73 1.23
N GLU A 34 1.79 17.77 0.41
CA GLU A 34 0.39 17.37 0.34
C GLU A 34 0.17 15.97 0.94
N MET A 35 -1.04 15.75 1.46
CA MET A 35 -1.56 14.43 1.77
C MET A 35 -2.50 14.02 0.63
N VAL A 36 -2.00 13.17 -0.26
CA VAL A 36 -2.83 12.59 -1.33
C VAL A 36 -3.54 11.37 -0.79
N ALA A 37 -4.87 11.32 -0.89
CA ALA A 37 -5.66 10.23 -0.36
C ALA A 37 -6.69 9.74 -1.39
N VAL A 38 -6.76 8.42 -1.57
CA VAL A 38 -7.74 7.75 -2.42
C VAL A 38 -8.51 6.73 -1.58
N TYR A 39 -9.81 6.91 -1.46
CA TYR A 39 -10.72 6.00 -0.78
C TYR A 39 -11.32 5.02 -1.78
N SER A 40 -11.24 3.73 -1.50
CA SER A 40 -11.93 2.68 -2.25
C SER A 40 -13.12 2.16 -1.45
N HIS A 41 -14.29 2.10 -2.10
CA HIS A 41 -15.47 1.44 -1.53
C HIS A 41 -15.30 -0.08 -1.38
N VAL A 42 -14.30 -0.65 -2.04
CA VAL A 42 -13.94 -2.06 -1.81
C VAL A 42 -13.18 -2.15 -0.50
N ASP A 43 -13.69 -2.97 0.41
CA ASP A 43 -13.20 -3.15 1.77
C ASP A 43 -12.99 -1.84 2.56
N ARG A 44 -13.48 -0.71 2.03
CA ARG A 44 -13.33 0.63 2.62
C ARG A 44 -11.87 0.99 2.94
N MET A 45 -10.98 0.59 2.05
CA MET A 45 -9.55 0.87 2.16
C MET A 45 -9.23 2.31 1.76
N VAL A 46 -8.22 2.90 2.38
CA VAL A 46 -7.68 4.20 1.96
C VAL A 46 -6.21 4.03 1.64
N THR A 47 -5.82 4.43 0.45
CA THR A 47 -4.42 4.55 0.04
C THR A 47 -4.00 6.00 0.14
N LEU A 48 -2.88 6.26 0.81
CA LEU A 48 -2.36 7.61 0.95
C LEU A 48 -0.89 7.67 0.54
N GLY A 49 -0.49 8.86 0.10
CA GLY A 49 0.90 9.21 -0.14
C GLY A 49 1.21 10.57 0.44
N CYS A 50 2.37 10.71 1.05
CA CYS A 50 2.85 11.95 1.62
C CYS A 50 4.35 12.12 1.33
N MET A 51 4.72 13.32 0.87
CA MET A 51 6.10 13.72 0.64
C MET A 51 6.33 15.10 1.31
N PRO A 52 6.64 15.13 2.62
CA PRO A 52 6.95 16.37 3.30
C PRO A 52 8.29 16.93 2.77
N VAL A 53 8.30 18.19 2.34
CA VAL A 53 9.50 18.86 1.82
C VAL A 53 9.83 20.10 2.64
N ASN A 54 8.86 21.00 2.78
CA ASN A 54 9.05 22.31 3.42
C ASN A 54 8.35 22.42 4.77
N GLU A 55 7.37 21.58 5.03
CA GLU A 55 6.57 21.64 6.25
C GLU A 55 6.19 20.25 6.78
N VAL A 56 5.78 20.22 8.03
CA VAL A 56 5.19 19.02 8.65
C VAL A 56 3.77 18.84 8.12
N VAL A 57 3.46 17.65 7.62
CA VAL A 57 2.15 17.33 7.03
C VAL A 57 1.34 16.49 8.01
N SER A 58 0.08 16.87 8.25
CA SER A 58 -0.85 16.08 9.05
C SER A 58 -1.56 15.01 8.18
N ILE A 59 -1.92 13.87 8.80
CA ILE A 59 -2.62 12.77 8.11
C ILE A 59 -3.97 13.18 7.54
N ASP A 60 -4.64 14.12 8.17
CA ASP A 60 -5.96 14.62 7.77
C ASP A 60 -5.92 15.89 6.90
N LYS A 61 -4.71 16.35 6.52
CA LYS A 61 -4.57 17.51 5.65
C LYS A 61 -5.33 17.32 4.33
N GLY A 62 -6.29 18.21 4.07
CA GLY A 62 -7.12 18.18 2.86
C GLY A 62 -8.19 17.08 2.82
N ILE A 63 -8.46 16.41 3.95
CA ILE A 63 -9.49 15.38 4.09
C ILE A 63 -10.58 15.89 5.03
N ASP A 64 -11.82 15.95 4.55
CA ASP A 64 -12.97 16.19 5.43
C ASP A 64 -13.32 14.88 6.15
N ILE A 65 -12.77 14.73 7.36
CA ILE A 65 -12.90 13.50 8.15
C ILE A 65 -14.35 13.18 8.48
N TRP A 66 -15.12 14.20 8.86
CA TRP A 66 -16.54 13.98 9.20
C TRP A 66 -17.37 13.59 8.00
N ALA A 67 -17.27 14.32 6.90
CA ALA A 67 -18.05 14.03 5.70
C ALA A 67 -17.68 12.67 5.06
N ASN A 68 -16.39 12.29 5.12
CA ASN A 68 -15.91 11.08 4.45
C ASN A 68 -16.01 9.82 5.31
N PHE A 69 -15.85 9.93 6.64
CA PHE A 69 -15.77 8.76 7.53
C PHE A 69 -16.80 8.76 8.67
N GLY A 70 -17.46 9.88 8.95
CA GLY A 70 -18.35 10.01 10.10
C GLY A 70 -17.61 9.88 11.44
N THR A 71 -16.36 10.32 11.50
CA THR A 71 -15.48 10.26 12.66
C THR A 71 -14.88 11.63 12.96
N HIS A 72 -14.27 11.81 14.14
CA HIS A 72 -13.67 13.09 14.53
C HIS A 72 -12.20 13.21 14.14
N TYR A 73 -11.50 12.09 13.93
CA TYR A 73 -10.12 12.02 13.44
C TYR A 73 -9.91 10.75 12.62
N PHE A 74 -8.87 10.73 11.77
CA PHE A 74 -8.69 9.72 10.73
C PHE A 74 -8.64 8.29 11.26
N LEU A 75 -7.89 8.02 12.34
CA LEU A 75 -7.73 6.69 12.91
C LEU A 75 -8.73 6.34 14.02
N GLU A 76 -9.83 7.09 14.18
CA GLU A 76 -10.83 6.77 15.22
C GLU A 76 -11.38 5.34 15.10
N ARG A 77 -11.59 4.87 13.86
CA ARG A 77 -12.10 3.53 13.53
C ARG A 77 -11.28 2.82 12.47
N ARG A 78 -9.99 3.17 12.35
CA ARG A 78 -9.10 2.65 11.32
C ARG A 78 -7.71 2.36 11.91
N GLU A 79 -7.02 1.39 11.32
CA GLU A 79 -5.60 1.15 11.50
C GLU A 79 -4.85 1.54 10.22
N ILE A 80 -3.55 1.76 10.30
CA ILE A 80 -2.74 2.15 9.15
C ILE A 80 -1.35 1.52 9.20
N GLY A 81 -0.86 1.10 8.04
CA GLY A 81 0.52 0.73 7.82
C GLY A 81 1.20 1.73 6.89
N ILE A 82 2.42 2.09 7.18
CA ILE A 82 3.17 3.15 6.51
C ILE A 82 4.56 2.65 6.17
N PHE A 83 4.94 2.69 4.90
CA PHE A 83 6.32 2.48 4.45
C PHE A 83 6.98 3.79 4.07
N ASN A 84 8.25 3.95 4.40
CA ASN A 84 9.08 4.95 3.74
C ASN A 84 9.74 4.32 2.51
N ILE A 85 9.32 4.75 1.33
CA ILE A 85 9.87 4.29 0.03
C ILE A 85 10.61 5.40 -0.72
N GLY A 86 10.86 6.54 -0.06
CA GLY A 86 11.67 7.64 -0.57
C GLY A 86 13.16 7.46 -0.27
N ASP A 87 14.01 8.18 -0.99
CA ASP A 87 15.46 8.10 -0.84
C ASP A 87 15.98 8.74 0.47
N GLY A 88 15.17 9.59 1.12
CA GLY A 88 15.46 10.21 2.40
C GLY A 88 14.77 9.53 3.57
N ALA A 89 15.31 9.72 4.76
CA ALA A 89 14.66 9.33 6.00
C ALA A 89 13.68 10.42 6.47
N GLY A 90 12.81 10.05 7.40
CA GLY A 90 11.87 10.98 7.99
C GLY A 90 11.25 10.47 9.27
N THR A 91 10.54 11.35 9.93
CA THR A 91 9.92 11.09 11.24
C THR A 91 8.40 11.15 11.13
N ILE A 92 7.74 10.13 11.68
CA ILE A 92 6.29 10.09 11.89
C ILE A 92 6.04 10.27 13.38
N THR A 93 5.24 11.28 13.74
CA THR A 93 4.84 11.49 15.14
C THR A 93 3.39 11.07 15.31
N ALA A 94 3.14 10.12 16.22
CA ALA A 94 1.81 9.60 16.53
C ALA A 94 1.48 9.87 18.00
N ASP A 95 0.46 10.68 18.29
CA ASP A 95 0.08 11.14 19.65
C ASP A 95 1.30 11.60 20.47
N GLY A 96 2.21 12.38 19.87
CA GLY A 96 3.42 12.92 20.50
C GLY A 96 4.61 11.94 20.59
N VAL A 97 4.48 10.69 20.16
CA VAL A 97 5.58 9.73 20.09
C VAL A 97 6.19 9.76 18.69
N ALA A 98 7.50 10.05 18.61
CA ALA A 98 8.22 10.11 17.34
C ALA A 98 8.81 8.76 16.95
N TYR A 99 8.61 8.38 15.69
CA TYR A 99 9.16 7.18 15.05
C TYR A 99 9.98 7.62 13.84
N HIS A 100 11.27 7.32 13.85
CA HIS A 100 12.16 7.64 12.74
C HIS A 100 12.23 6.45 11.78
N LEU A 101 11.91 6.68 10.50
CA LEU A 101 11.88 5.67 9.45
C LEU A 101 12.98 5.94 8.41
N GLY A 102 13.90 4.99 8.30
CA GLY A 102 14.81 4.90 7.16
C GLY A 102 14.11 4.32 5.92
N TYR A 103 14.88 4.19 4.84
CA TYR A 103 14.39 3.59 3.60
C TYR A 103 13.94 2.13 3.80
N LYS A 104 12.73 1.83 3.34
CA LYS A 104 12.08 0.52 3.49
C LYS A 104 11.69 0.13 4.92
N ASP A 105 11.72 1.03 5.87
CA ASP A 105 11.13 0.79 7.18
C ASP A 105 9.60 0.96 7.13
N CYS A 106 8.93 0.27 8.04
CA CYS A 106 7.47 0.24 8.14
C CYS A 106 7.01 0.62 9.54
N LEU A 107 6.00 1.47 9.65
CA LEU A 107 5.31 1.78 10.90
C LEU A 107 3.87 1.31 10.83
N TYR A 108 3.44 0.48 11.78
CA TYR A 108 2.03 0.22 12.03
C TYR A 108 1.53 1.14 13.12
N ILE A 109 0.43 1.84 12.87
CA ILE A 109 -0.26 2.69 13.86
C ILE A 109 -1.65 2.13 14.12
N THR A 110 -1.95 1.95 15.41
CA THR A 110 -3.20 1.36 15.88
C THR A 110 -4.39 2.31 15.77
N GLN A 111 -5.58 1.75 15.73
CA GLN A 111 -6.83 2.47 15.91
C GLN A 111 -6.83 3.34 17.17
N GLY A 112 -7.49 4.50 17.09
CA GLY A 112 -7.67 5.42 18.20
C GLY A 112 -6.52 6.38 18.45
N THR A 113 -5.47 6.37 17.60
CA THR A 113 -4.45 7.41 17.56
C THR A 113 -5.05 8.67 16.94
N LYS A 114 -4.94 9.80 17.65
CA LYS A 114 -5.65 11.03 17.26
C LYS A 114 -4.86 11.88 16.29
N GLU A 115 -3.58 12.05 16.54
CA GLU A 115 -2.71 12.93 15.77
C GLU A 115 -1.60 12.12 15.13
N VAL A 116 -1.44 12.25 13.81
CA VAL A 116 -0.32 11.67 13.07
C VAL A 116 0.23 12.74 12.14
N THR A 117 1.53 13.00 12.26
CA THR A 117 2.23 13.98 11.42
C THR A 117 3.48 13.38 10.81
N PHE A 118 3.89 13.95 9.66
CA PHE A 118 4.98 13.46 8.83
C PHE A 118 5.98 14.58 8.56
N ALA A 119 7.27 14.30 8.69
CA ALA A 119 8.36 15.21 8.37
C ALA A 119 9.49 14.46 7.68
N SER A 120 10.17 15.09 6.73
CA SER A 120 11.44 14.59 6.18
C SER A 120 12.60 15.18 6.94
N ASP A 121 13.70 14.43 7.04
CA ASP A 121 14.93 14.91 7.68
C ASP A 121 15.66 15.91 6.78
N ASP A 122 15.54 15.76 5.46
CA ASP A 122 16.21 16.60 4.46
C ASP A 122 15.25 16.93 3.32
N ALA A 123 15.00 18.21 3.10
CA ALA A 123 14.16 18.70 2.01
C ALA A 123 14.73 18.39 0.61
N ALA A 124 16.05 18.23 0.48
CA ALA A 124 16.69 17.87 -0.78
C ALA A 124 16.54 16.37 -1.12
N LYS A 125 16.29 15.55 -0.10
CA LYS A 125 16.00 14.12 -0.22
C LYS A 125 14.80 13.77 0.64
N PRO A 126 13.59 14.15 0.23
CA PRO A 126 12.41 13.95 1.06
C PRO A 126 12.07 12.47 1.20
N ALA A 127 11.57 12.11 2.36
CA ALA A 127 10.91 10.82 2.58
C ALA A 127 9.64 10.75 1.72
N LYS A 128 9.29 9.55 1.24
CA LYS A 128 8.01 9.29 0.58
C LYS A 128 7.27 8.23 1.39
N PHE A 129 6.28 8.66 2.12
CA PHE A 129 5.48 7.77 2.95
C PHE A 129 4.32 7.20 2.14
N TYR A 130 4.40 5.91 1.82
CA TYR A 130 3.31 5.11 1.26
C TYR A 130 2.47 4.53 2.38
N MET A 131 1.18 4.70 2.32
CA MET A 131 0.30 4.31 3.41
C MET A 131 -0.94 3.57 2.91
N VAL A 132 -1.34 2.57 3.67
CA VAL A 132 -2.61 1.86 3.48
C VAL A 132 -3.34 1.77 4.81
N SER A 133 -4.61 2.16 4.83
CA SER A 133 -5.45 2.13 6.01
C SER A 133 -6.69 1.27 5.78
N ALA A 134 -7.01 0.45 6.77
CA ALA A 134 -8.18 -0.40 6.83
C ALA A 134 -9.09 -0.05 8.02
N PRO A 135 -10.41 -0.35 7.98
CA PRO A 135 -11.26 -0.27 9.16
C PRO A 135 -10.75 -1.18 10.27
N ALA A 136 -10.84 -0.72 11.50
CA ALA A 136 -10.41 -1.47 12.68
C ALA A 136 -11.46 -1.41 13.78
N HIS A 137 -11.54 -2.47 14.61
CA HIS A 137 -12.52 -2.63 15.68
C HIS A 137 -11.89 -2.81 17.05
N CYS A 138 -10.57 -2.93 17.13
CA CYS A 138 -9.83 -2.98 18.40
C CYS A 138 -8.44 -2.39 18.25
N ARG A 139 -7.81 -2.11 19.38
CA ARG A 139 -6.46 -1.55 19.45
C ARG A 139 -5.43 -2.66 19.63
N TYR A 140 -4.30 -2.48 18.94
CA TYR A 140 -3.08 -3.24 19.14
C TYR A 140 -1.92 -2.28 19.45
N GLU A 141 -0.72 -2.77 19.54
CA GLU A 141 0.47 -1.96 19.78
C GLU A 141 0.90 -1.26 18.49
N THR A 142 1.15 0.05 18.55
CA THR A 142 1.85 0.77 17.47
C THR A 142 3.32 0.32 17.45
N LYS A 143 3.81 -0.09 16.26
CA LYS A 143 5.12 -0.73 16.16
C LYS A 143 5.87 -0.29 14.90
N LEU A 144 7.11 0.13 15.10
CA LEU A 144 8.10 0.29 14.05
C LEU A 144 8.72 -1.07 13.73
N ILE A 145 8.77 -1.41 12.46
CA ILE A 145 9.35 -2.64 11.93
C ILE A 145 10.38 -2.24 10.86
N THR A 146 11.64 -2.47 11.15
CA THR A 146 12.71 -2.24 10.16
C THR A 146 12.74 -3.36 9.13
N LEU A 147 13.42 -3.13 8.00
CA LEU A 147 13.64 -4.18 7.00
C LEU A 147 14.39 -5.41 7.60
N ALA A 148 15.18 -5.20 8.65
CA ALA A 148 15.86 -6.28 9.36
C ALA A 148 14.89 -7.13 10.20
N ASP A 149 13.88 -6.51 10.79
CA ASP A 149 12.88 -7.16 11.66
C ASP A 149 11.78 -7.89 10.87
N ALA A 150 11.64 -7.59 9.58
CA ALA A 150 10.64 -8.23 8.73
C ALA A 150 10.87 -9.73 8.61
N ALA A 151 9.81 -10.52 8.67
CA ALA A 151 9.89 -11.96 8.45
C ALA A 151 10.17 -12.24 6.96
N LYS A 152 11.31 -12.86 6.66
CA LYS A 152 11.76 -13.10 5.29
C LYS A 152 11.32 -14.46 4.79
N ARG A 153 10.71 -14.50 3.62
CA ARG A 153 10.28 -15.72 2.95
C ARG A 153 10.87 -15.78 1.53
N PRO A 154 11.97 -16.49 1.30
CA PRO A 154 12.52 -16.73 -0.03
C PRO A 154 11.63 -17.69 -0.81
N LEU A 155 11.39 -17.40 -2.10
CA LEU A 155 10.52 -18.16 -3.00
C LEU A 155 11.07 -18.17 -4.43
N GLY A 156 10.70 -19.21 -5.18
CA GLY A 156 11.01 -19.35 -6.59
C GLY A 156 12.48 -19.65 -6.86
N THR A 157 12.82 -19.75 -8.14
CA THR A 157 14.17 -20.01 -8.64
C THR A 157 14.50 -19.14 -9.85
N LEU A 158 15.75 -19.07 -10.25
CA LEU A 158 16.16 -18.37 -11.48
C LEU A 158 15.69 -19.08 -12.73
N GLU A 159 15.60 -20.42 -12.71
CA GLU A 159 15.10 -21.21 -13.83
C GLU A 159 13.64 -20.89 -14.17
N THR A 160 12.86 -20.53 -13.15
CA THR A 160 11.47 -20.09 -13.34
C THR A 160 11.34 -18.56 -13.42
N CYS A 161 12.44 -17.80 -13.47
CA CYS A 161 12.50 -16.35 -13.55
C CYS A 161 11.69 -15.63 -12.46
N ASN A 162 11.57 -16.21 -11.28
CA ASN A 162 10.77 -15.67 -10.18
C ASN A 162 11.42 -15.83 -8.79
N LYS A 163 12.73 -15.95 -8.73
CA LYS A 163 13.47 -15.95 -7.47
C LYS A 163 13.30 -14.60 -6.78
N ARG A 164 12.73 -14.62 -5.57
CA ARG A 164 12.36 -13.42 -4.84
C ARG A 164 12.32 -13.65 -3.34
N THR A 165 12.34 -12.57 -2.59
CA THR A 165 12.10 -12.60 -1.14
C THR A 165 10.86 -11.76 -0.81
N ILE A 166 9.88 -12.35 -0.13
CA ILE A 166 8.78 -11.61 0.48
C ILE A 166 9.22 -11.22 1.88
N ASN A 167 9.33 -9.92 2.12
CA ASN A 167 9.56 -9.35 3.43
C ASN A 167 8.20 -9.01 4.04
N GLN A 168 7.78 -9.77 5.04
CA GLN A 168 6.49 -9.61 5.72
C GLN A 168 6.69 -8.67 6.91
N PHE A 169 6.11 -7.48 6.84
CA PHE A 169 6.21 -6.45 7.89
C PHE A 169 4.96 -6.49 8.80
N ILE A 170 3.82 -6.13 8.25
CA ILE A 170 2.54 -6.22 8.95
C ILE A 170 1.94 -7.59 8.61
N HIS A 171 2.20 -8.55 9.46
CA HIS A 171 1.85 -9.96 9.27
C HIS A 171 1.70 -10.64 10.65
N PRO A 172 0.80 -11.62 10.82
CA PRO A 172 0.58 -12.29 12.13
C PRO A 172 1.84 -12.87 12.78
N SER A 173 2.88 -13.19 12.01
CA SER A 173 4.18 -13.63 12.55
C SER A 173 5.03 -12.50 13.15
N VAL A 174 4.69 -11.23 12.91
CA VAL A 174 5.46 -10.05 13.36
C VAL A 174 4.67 -9.22 14.36
N LEU A 175 3.39 -8.95 14.10
CA LEU A 175 2.50 -8.20 14.96
C LEU A 175 1.03 -8.57 14.70
N LYS A 176 0.17 -8.24 15.66
CA LYS A 176 -1.28 -8.38 15.52
C LYS A 176 -1.91 -7.11 14.97
N THR A 177 -2.87 -7.27 14.06
CA THR A 177 -3.69 -6.22 13.48
C THR A 177 -5.15 -6.64 13.43
N CYS A 178 -6.08 -5.75 13.09
CA CYS A 178 -7.47 -6.13 12.85
C CYS A 178 -7.62 -6.85 11.51
N GLN A 179 -7.15 -6.21 10.44
CA GLN A 179 -7.35 -6.69 9.06
C GLN A 179 -6.13 -6.47 8.18
N LEU A 180 -5.33 -5.44 8.47
CA LEU A 180 -4.26 -5.00 7.60
C LEU A 180 -3.11 -6.00 7.59
N SER A 181 -2.65 -6.32 6.37
CA SER A 181 -1.40 -7.06 6.15
C SER A 181 -0.61 -6.32 5.06
N MET A 182 0.67 -6.10 5.31
CA MET A 182 1.55 -5.42 4.35
C MET A 182 2.91 -6.09 4.30
N GLY A 183 3.45 -6.17 3.11
CA GLY A 183 4.77 -6.73 2.86
C GLY A 183 5.40 -6.12 1.62
N MET A 184 6.66 -6.46 1.42
CA MET A 184 7.44 -6.00 0.29
C MET A 184 8.09 -7.19 -0.39
N THR A 185 7.88 -7.35 -1.69
CA THR A 185 8.53 -8.38 -2.48
C THR A 185 9.72 -7.80 -3.23
N ALA A 186 10.90 -8.31 -2.95
CA ALA A 186 12.13 -7.98 -3.67
C ALA A 186 12.45 -9.10 -4.66
N LEU A 187 12.50 -8.78 -5.95
CA LEU A 187 12.93 -9.71 -7.01
C LEU A 187 14.45 -9.77 -7.07
N GLU A 188 14.99 -10.97 -7.22
CA GLU A 188 16.42 -11.17 -7.46
C GLU A 188 16.76 -10.83 -8.93
N PRO A 189 17.98 -10.36 -9.22
CA PRO A 189 18.42 -10.15 -10.59
C PRO A 189 18.19 -11.38 -11.49
N GLY A 190 17.64 -11.16 -12.69
CA GLY A 190 17.23 -12.23 -13.60
C GLY A 190 15.80 -12.73 -13.38
N SER A 191 15.09 -12.22 -12.39
CA SER A 191 13.68 -12.54 -12.13
C SER A 191 12.77 -11.42 -12.63
N ASN A 192 11.65 -11.79 -13.23
CA ASN A 192 10.70 -10.85 -13.83
C ASN A 192 9.22 -11.14 -13.53
N TRP A 193 8.94 -12.15 -12.70
CA TRP A 193 7.57 -12.37 -12.17
C TRP A 193 7.55 -12.28 -10.66
N ASN A 194 6.44 -11.81 -10.11
CA ASN A 194 6.14 -12.04 -8.70
C ASN A 194 5.32 -13.33 -8.54
N THR A 195 4.13 -13.39 -9.07
CA THR A 195 3.21 -14.53 -8.89
C THR A 195 2.67 -15.02 -10.22
N MET A 196 2.70 -16.34 -10.41
CA MET A 196 2.06 -17.05 -11.52
C MET A 196 1.46 -18.36 -11.03
N PRO A 197 0.31 -18.81 -11.54
CA PRO A 197 -0.58 -18.09 -12.48
C PRO A 197 -1.30 -16.92 -11.84
N SER A 198 -1.84 -16.02 -12.65
CA SER A 198 -2.75 -14.97 -12.16
C SER A 198 -3.92 -15.59 -11.43
N HIS A 199 -4.33 -14.98 -10.32
CA HIS A 199 -5.42 -15.46 -9.48
C HIS A 199 -6.05 -14.25 -8.78
N THR A 200 -7.18 -14.50 -8.15
CA THR A 200 -7.97 -13.49 -7.47
C THR A 200 -8.25 -13.96 -6.04
N HIS A 201 -8.68 -13.09 -5.14
CA HIS A 201 -9.01 -13.42 -3.76
C HIS A 201 -10.43 -13.00 -3.42
N GLU A 202 -11.23 -13.88 -2.82
CA GLU A 202 -12.61 -13.54 -2.42
C GLU A 202 -12.70 -12.80 -1.09
N ARG A 203 -11.74 -13.01 -0.21
CA ARG A 203 -11.78 -12.54 1.19
C ARG A 203 -11.05 -11.23 1.44
N ARG A 204 -10.38 -10.64 0.44
CA ARG A 204 -9.61 -9.41 0.59
C ARG A 204 -9.45 -8.68 -0.73
N MET A 205 -9.29 -7.36 -0.65
CA MET A 205 -8.69 -6.58 -1.72
C MET A 205 -7.16 -6.55 -1.56
N GLU A 206 -6.44 -6.29 -2.63
CA GLU A 206 -5.00 -6.07 -2.64
C GLU A 206 -4.67 -4.72 -3.27
N ILE A 207 -3.66 -4.06 -2.71
CA ILE A 207 -3.14 -2.80 -3.23
C ILE A 207 -1.67 -3.00 -3.52
N TYR A 208 -1.26 -2.78 -4.77
CA TYR A 208 0.11 -2.94 -5.22
C TYR A 208 0.75 -1.59 -5.50
N THR A 209 1.88 -1.31 -4.88
CA THR A 209 2.72 -0.16 -5.20
C THR A 209 4.05 -0.66 -5.73
N TYR A 210 4.48 -0.07 -6.84
CA TYR A 210 5.74 -0.38 -7.49
C TYR A 210 6.73 0.75 -7.28
N PHE A 211 7.94 0.41 -6.84
CA PHE A 211 9.03 1.36 -6.65
C PHE A 211 10.37 0.68 -6.98
N GLU A 212 11.44 1.46 -7.09
CA GLU A 212 12.72 0.99 -7.64
C GLU A 212 12.61 0.50 -9.11
N ILE A 213 11.67 1.06 -9.87
CA ILE A 213 11.64 0.85 -11.31
C ILE A 213 12.56 1.89 -11.95
N PRO A 214 13.63 1.47 -12.67
CA PRO A 214 14.52 2.38 -13.33
C PRO A 214 13.80 3.28 -14.35
N GLU A 215 14.34 4.48 -14.57
CA GLU A 215 13.80 5.40 -15.57
C GLU A 215 13.72 4.74 -16.96
N GLY A 216 12.62 4.97 -17.68
CA GLY A 216 12.33 4.35 -18.97
C GLY A 216 11.91 2.88 -18.92
N GLN A 217 11.81 2.28 -17.73
CA GLN A 217 11.29 0.93 -17.54
C GLN A 217 9.85 0.95 -17.05
N ALA A 218 9.16 -0.17 -17.21
CA ALA A 218 7.80 -0.36 -16.75
C ALA A 218 7.55 -1.82 -16.36
N VAL A 219 6.52 -2.05 -15.53
CA VAL A 219 6.04 -3.37 -15.14
C VAL A 219 4.65 -3.59 -15.69
N PHE A 220 4.37 -4.79 -16.18
CA PHE A 220 3.01 -5.21 -16.55
C PHE A 220 2.34 -5.85 -15.34
N HIS A 221 1.35 -5.17 -14.79
CA HIS A 221 0.49 -5.77 -13.78
C HIS A 221 -0.69 -6.46 -14.46
N MET A 222 -0.74 -7.77 -14.34
CA MET A 222 -1.83 -8.58 -14.90
C MET A 222 -2.90 -8.77 -13.83
N CYS A 223 -4.16 -8.48 -14.16
CA CYS A 223 -5.31 -8.59 -13.27
C CYS A 223 -6.48 -9.30 -13.95
N GLY A 224 -7.30 -9.99 -13.16
CA GLY A 224 -8.44 -10.76 -13.64
C GLY A 224 -8.35 -12.26 -13.32
N GLU A 225 -9.26 -13.02 -13.89
CA GLU A 225 -9.30 -14.47 -13.77
C GLU A 225 -8.13 -15.13 -14.51
N PRO A 226 -7.73 -16.37 -14.16
CA PRO A 226 -6.56 -17.03 -14.76
C PRO A 226 -6.56 -17.12 -16.28
N THR A 227 -7.74 -17.15 -16.90
CA THR A 227 -7.92 -17.28 -18.35
C THR A 227 -8.36 -15.99 -19.04
N GLU A 228 -8.62 -14.94 -18.28
CA GLU A 228 -9.13 -13.66 -18.77
C GLU A 228 -8.36 -12.49 -18.15
N THR A 229 -7.06 -12.44 -18.36
CA THR A 229 -6.24 -11.39 -17.80
C THR A 229 -6.34 -10.08 -18.59
N ARG A 230 -6.42 -8.98 -17.85
CA ARG A 230 -6.14 -7.64 -18.35
C ARG A 230 -4.81 -7.18 -17.76
N HIS A 231 -4.24 -6.13 -18.31
CA HIS A 231 -2.99 -5.60 -17.81
C HIS A 231 -3.04 -4.08 -17.68
N VAL A 232 -2.26 -3.58 -16.74
CA VAL A 232 -1.96 -2.17 -16.56
C VAL A 232 -0.46 -2.00 -16.60
N VAL A 233 0.02 -1.03 -17.36
CA VAL A 233 1.44 -0.65 -17.36
C VAL A 233 1.68 0.24 -16.15
N MET A 234 2.62 -0.17 -15.30
CA MET A 234 2.97 0.49 -14.04
C MET A 234 4.35 1.12 -14.16
N HIS A 235 4.48 2.35 -13.68
CA HIS A 235 5.76 3.06 -13.59
C HIS A 235 6.16 3.21 -12.11
N ASN A 236 7.33 3.82 -11.91
CA ASN A 236 7.84 4.03 -10.56
C ASN A 236 6.89 4.89 -9.72
N TYR A 237 6.57 4.41 -8.52
CA TYR A 237 5.59 4.98 -7.58
C TYR A 237 4.11 4.89 -8.00
N ASP A 238 3.79 4.22 -9.10
CA ASP A 238 2.40 3.91 -9.41
C ASP A 238 1.81 2.93 -8.39
N CYS A 239 0.54 3.12 -8.07
CA CYS A 239 -0.21 2.27 -7.17
C CYS A 239 -1.48 1.75 -7.85
N LEU A 240 -1.75 0.46 -7.74
CA LEU A 240 -2.93 -0.17 -8.29
C LEU A 240 -3.83 -0.69 -7.17
N LEU A 241 -5.07 -0.23 -7.16
CA LEU A 241 -6.15 -0.76 -6.33
C LEU A 241 -6.71 -1.99 -7.03
N TYR A 242 -6.44 -3.17 -6.50
CA TYR A 242 -6.89 -4.40 -7.13
C TYR A 242 -7.98 -5.08 -6.33
N THR A 243 -9.08 -5.36 -6.99
CA THR A 243 -10.18 -6.12 -6.42
C THR A 243 -10.63 -7.17 -7.38
N SER A 244 -10.46 -8.41 -7.00
CA SER A 244 -11.11 -9.47 -7.75
C SER A 244 -11.40 -10.65 -6.83
N PRO A 245 -12.60 -11.20 -6.80
CA PRO A 245 -12.89 -12.44 -6.11
C PRO A 245 -12.34 -13.63 -6.89
N SER A 246 -11.70 -14.58 -6.20
CA SER A 246 -11.23 -15.84 -6.76
C SER A 246 -11.52 -17.05 -5.91
N PRO A 247 -11.75 -18.20 -6.59
CA PRO A 247 -12.03 -19.47 -5.93
C PRO A 247 -10.80 -20.24 -5.40
N ARG A 248 -9.58 -19.66 -5.29
CA ARG A 248 -8.38 -20.45 -4.96
C ARG A 248 -7.53 -19.94 -3.81
N ASP A 249 -8.13 -19.62 -2.69
CA ASP A 249 -7.38 -19.47 -1.44
C ASP A 249 -7.35 -20.75 -0.58
N GLY A 250 -7.65 -21.87 -1.17
CA GLY A 250 -7.53 -23.16 -0.50
C GLY A 250 -6.16 -23.78 -0.77
N ALA A 251 -5.19 -23.58 0.08
CA ALA A 251 -4.09 -24.47 0.41
C ALA A 251 -2.71 -23.85 0.68
N THR A 252 -2.42 -22.59 0.38
CA THR A 252 -1.03 -22.06 0.52
C THR A 252 -0.84 -20.78 1.33
N SER A 253 -1.87 -20.25 1.94
CA SER A 253 -1.74 -19.15 2.91
C SER A 253 -2.47 -19.46 4.21
N ARG A 254 -1.92 -20.37 4.98
CA ARG A 254 -2.17 -20.51 6.41
C ARG A 254 -1.01 -19.92 7.18
#